data_4f7ea57b05750c921d7cbda3a4923dca
#
_entry.id   4f7ea57b05750c921d7cbda3a4923dca
#
_cell.length_a   1.000
_cell.length_b   1.000
_cell.length_c   1.000
_cell.angle_alpha   90.00
_cell.angle_beta   90.00
_cell.angle_gamma   90.00
#
_symmetry.space_group_name_H-M   'P 1'
#
loop_
_entity.id
_entity.type
_entity.pdbx_description
1 polymer ?
#
loop_
_entity_poly.entity_id
_entity_poly.type
_entity_poly.pdbx_seq_one_letter_code
_entity_poly.pdbx_strand_id
1 'polypeptide(L)'
;MLIIKRWWSIFAIVIVIAVVSIPACSQPESPKVRIGYLLGDLHHLPFFVALEKGFYKDEGINVEIVGPFDAGTAEMDAMAASQLDIGYVGVAPTIIAAARKVDLSVISGVNLEGSALAGDPALLSISDLKAKKVATPQPGSIQYVMTGMLLSNSKLGYKDVELFPGTIKPPEMAPALETHRIDAYFVWEPFVAKSVVGGYGKVLAESRDIWPGHPCCVVVVRNDYKLKNEKTVAAVVKVHQRAVKSISENPAEAKSIAAKFTKLDEKIVAEALKRVKYTAALNQDDVKRFVTEIIALGESGAIKPIIAATDVPDTTAFVNKLIDAKYTQR
;
A
#
# COMPACT_ATOMS: atom_id res chain seq x y z
N MET A 1 -29.38 82.97 62.05
CA MET A 1 -28.17 82.28 61.62
C MET A 1 -28.62 80.96 60.98
N LEU A 2 -28.91 80.94 59.70
CA LEU A 2 -29.47 79.79 59.01
C LEU A 2 -28.33 79.03 58.28
N ILE A 3 -28.17 77.78 58.51
CA ILE A 3 -27.22 76.90 57.88
C ILE A 3 -27.97 76.16 56.75
N ILE A 4 -27.65 76.45 55.48
CA ILE A 4 -28.21 75.79 54.33
C ILE A 4 -27.37 74.53 54.01
N LYS A 5 -27.92 73.33 54.19
CA LYS A 5 -27.33 72.05 53.69
C LYS A 5 -27.58 71.82 52.20
N ARG A 6 -26.51 71.82 51.38
CA ARG A 6 -26.53 71.46 50.00
C ARG A 6 -26.47 69.91 49.85
N TRP A 7 -27.50 69.30 49.29
CA TRP A 7 -27.52 67.94 48.91
C TRP A 7 -26.99 67.81 47.43
N TRP A 8 -25.94 67.05 47.28
CA TRP A 8 -25.45 66.63 45.96
C TRP A 8 -25.98 65.23 45.67
N SER A 9 -26.87 65.14 44.68
CA SER A 9 -27.36 63.87 44.12
C SER A 9 -26.34 63.37 43.10
N ILE A 10 -25.66 62.26 43.39
CA ILE A 10 -24.79 61.58 42.46
C ILE A 10 -25.69 60.64 41.62
N PHE A 11 -25.87 60.98 40.36
CA PHE A 11 -26.46 60.07 39.37
C PHE A 11 -25.38 59.06 38.94
N ALA A 12 -25.47 57.80 39.38
CA ALA A 12 -24.65 56.68 38.90
C ALA A 12 -25.27 56.21 37.55
N ILE A 13 -24.59 56.47 36.44
CA ILE A 13 -24.93 55.93 35.14
C ILE A 13 -24.41 54.49 35.13
N VAL A 14 -25.31 53.51 35.19
CA VAL A 14 -25.01 52.11 34.96
C VAL A 14 -24.97 51.84 33.47
N ILE A 15 -23.75 51.74 32.90
CA ILE A 15 -23.54 51.31 31.52
C ILE A 15 -23.70 49.77 31.49
N VAL A 16 -24.81 49.29 30.99
CA VAL A 16 -25.01 47.84 30.70
C VAL A 16 -24.29 47.52 29.40
N ILE A 17 -23.09 46.95 29.49
CA ILE A 17 -22.39 46.41 28.32
C ILE A 17 -23.06 45.10 27.94
N ALA A 18 -23.91 45.11 26.90
CA ALA A 18 -24.44 43.89 26.30
C ALA A 18 -23.28 43.15 25.59
N VAL A 19 -22.78 42.11 26.20
CA VAL A 19 -21.82 41.17 25.59
C VAL A 19 -22.62 40.40 24.51
N VAL A 20 -22.51 40.84 23.27
CA VAL A 20 -23.00 40.09 22.11
C VAL A 20 -22.07 38.91 21.93
N SER A 21 -22.48 37.75 22.45
CA SER A 21 -21.82 36.46 22.17
C SER A 21 -22.00 36.16 20.69
N ILE A 22 -21.00 36.48 19.88
CA ILE A 22 -20.91 36.01 18.50
C ILE A 22 -20.74 34.49 18.59
N PRO A 23 -21.67 33.66 18.06
CA PRO A 23 -21.43 32.22 18.01
C PRO A 23 -20.15 32.01 17.22
N ALA A 24 -19.15 31.43 17.86
CA ALA A 24 -17.94 30.97 17.17
C ALA A 24 -18.43 30.01 16.08
N CYS A 25 -18.29 30.42 14.82
CA CYS A 25 -18.55 29.57 13.67
C CYS A 25 -17.54 28.42 13.79
N SER A 26 -17.96 27.29 14.37
CA SER A 26 -17.16 26.08 14.37
C SER A 26 -16.89 25.75 12.92
N GLN A 27 -15.65 25.92 12.48
CA GLN A 27 -15.26 25.40 11.17
C GLN A 27 -15.64 23.94 11.12
N PRO A 28 -16.28 23.46 10.04
CA PRO A 28 -16.59 22.04 9.91
C PRO A 28 -15.30 21.26 10.09
N GLU A 29 -15.31 20.27 10.99
CA GLU A 29 -14.15 19.42 11.19
C GLU A 29 -13.72 18.84 9.85
N SER A 30 -12.42 18.94 9.55
CA SER A 30 -11.86 18.35 8.34
C SER A 30 -12.21 16.85 8.28
N PRO A 31 -12.69 16.33 7.14
CA PRO A 31 -13.08 14.95 7.04
C PRO A 31 -11.91 14.03 7.43
N LYS A 32 -12.16 13.17 8.42
CA LYS A 32 -11.19 12.20 8.89
C LYS A 32 -11.21 10.99 7.97
N VAL A 33 -10.01 10.57 7.50
CA VAL A 33 -9.83 9.41 6.61
C VAL A 33 -8.86 8.44 7.27
N ARG A 34 -9.30 7.21 7.53
CA ARG A 34 -8.47 6.15 8.08
C ARG A 34 -7.77 5.43 6.94
N ILE A 35 -6.42 5.55 6.88
CA ILE A 35 -5.60 5.01 5.79
C ILE A 35 -4.68 3.91 6.32
N GLY A 36 -4.74 2.72 5.67
CA GLY A 36 -3.87 1.57 5.92
C GLY A 36 -2.68 1.51 4.96
N TYR A 37 -1.61 0.83 5.39
CA TYR A 37 -0.42 0.55 4.59
C TYR A 37 0.38 -0.62 5.17
N LEU A 38 1.32 -1.20 4.38
CA LEU A 38 2.16 -2.31 4.83
C LEU A 38 3.47 -1.84 5.48
N LEU A 39 3.91 -2.59 6.49
CA LEU A 39 5.13 -2.32 7.26
C LEU A 39 6.37 -2.28 6.37
N GLY A 40 7.03 -1.11 6.34
CA GLY A 40 8.30 -0.89 5.64
C GLY A 40 8.24 -1.08 4.13
N ASP A 41 7.06 -1.17 3.52
CA ASP A 41 6.88 -1.36 2.08
C ASP A 41 7.18 -0.07 1.31
N LEU A 42 8.24 -0.08 0.51
CA LEU A 42 8.66 1.08 -0.28
C LEU A 42 7.69 1.37 -1.44
N HIS A 43 6.85 0.42 -1.83
CA HIS A 43 5.81 0.65 -2.83
C HIS A 43 4.81 1.73 -2.41
N HIS A 44 4.59 1.90 -1.10
CA HIS A 44 3.69 2.91 -0.56
C HIS A 44 4.31 4.30 -0.38
N LEU A 45 5.50 4.55 -0.97
CA LEU A 45 6.18 5.84 -0.89
C LEU A 45 5.31 7.04 -1.28
N PRO A 46 4.40 6.97 -2.29
CA PRO A 46 3.50 8.09 -2.60
C PRO A 46 2.66 8.56 -1.41
N PHE A 47 2.19 7.62 -0.55
CA PHE A 47 1.47 7.96 0.68
C PHE A 47 2.34 8.78 1.65
N PHE A 48 3.61 8.36 1.84
CA PHE A 48 4.52 9.05 2.76
C PHE A 48 5.01 10.38 2.22
N VAL A 49 5.21 10.50 0.91
CA VAL A 49 5.50 11.77 0.25
C VAL A 49 4.34 12.74 0.44
N ALA A 50 3.10 12.28 0.27
CA ALA A 50 1.92 13.10 0.47
C ALA A 50 1.77 13.59 1.93
N LEU A 51 2.08 12.73 2.92
CA LEU A 51 2.08 13.11 4.33
C LEU A 51 3.18 14.12 4.66
N GLU A 52 4.42 13.83 4.28
CA GLU A 52 5.59 14.64 4.59
C GLU A 52 5.50 16.04 3.96
N LYS A 53 5.00 16.12 2.72
CA LYS A 53 4.83 17.39 1.99
C LYS A 53 3.51 18.10 2.32
N GLY A 54 2.69 17.56 3.21
CA GLY A 54 1.45 18.19 3.66
C GLY A 54 0.33 18.21 2.62
N PHE A 55 0.39 17.39 1.54
CA PHE A 55 -0.59 17.42 0.45
C PHE A 55 -2.02 17.09 0.92
N TYR A 56 -2.18 16.25 1.95
CA TYR A 56 -3.48 16.00 2.57
C TYR A 56 -4.04 17.25 3.26
N LYS A 57 -3.19 18.01 3.95
CA LYS A 57 -3.59 19.26 4.62
C LYS A 57 -4.01 20.32 3.61
N ASP A 58 -3.31 20.40 2.46
CA ASP A 58 -3.64 21.32 1.38
C ASP A 58 -5.06 21.08 0.83
N GLU A 59 -5.54 19.85 0.85
CA GLU A 59 -6.89 19.46 0.44
C GLU A 59 -7.88 19.40 1.63
N GLY A 60 -7.48 19.87 2.81
CA GLY A 60 -8.32 19.89 4.00
C GLY A 60 -8.66 18.51 4.57
N ILE A 61 -7.83 17.48 4.31
CA ILE A 61 -8.03 16.10 4.75
C ILE A 61 -7.24 15.85 6.03
N ASN A 62 -7.91 15.31 7.05
CA ASN A 62 -7.29 14.82 8.28
C ASN A 62 -7.06 13.31 8.16
N VAL A 63 -5.79 12.89 8.02
CA VAL A 63 -5.42 11.47 7.90
C VAL A 63 -5.23 10.86 9.28
N GLU A 64 -5.95 9.79 9.55
CA GLU A 64 -5.66 8.86 10.63
C GLU A 64 -4.96 7.63 10.06
N ILE A 65 -3.74 7.38 10.51
CA ILE A 65 -2.96 6.22 10.08
C ILE A 65 -3.42 4.99 10.85
N VAL A 66 -3.88 3.97 10.11
CA VAL A 66 -4.24 2.65 10.64
C VAL A 66 -3.22 1.63 10.17
N GLY A 67 -2.49 1.03 11.09
CA GLY A 67 -1.40 0.12 10.75
C GLY A 67 -0.06 0.64 11.28
N PRO A 68 1.09 0.14 10.80
CA PRO A 68 1.25 -0.70 9.61
C PRO A 68 0.75 -2.13 9.76
N PHE A 69 0.38 -2.75 8.63
CA PHE A 69 0.02 -4.17 8.56
C PHE A 69 1.22 -5.01 8.12
N ASP A 70 1.33 -6.24 8.62
CA ASP A 70 2.41 -7.16 8.24
C ASP A 70 2.22 -7.76 6.83
N ALA A 71 0.97 -7.79 6.34
CA ALA A 71 0.62 -8.35 5.04
C ALA A 71 -0.68 -7.72 4.48
N GLY A 72 -0.81 -7.70 3.15
CA GLY A 72 -1.99 -7.16 2.48
C GLY A 72 -3.29 -7.92 2.78
N THR A 73 -3.21 -9.22 3.09
CA THR A 73 -4.39 -9.99 3.53
C THR A 73 -4.93 -9.47 4.87
N ALA A 74 -4.05 -9.17 5.83
CA ALA A 74 -4.44 -8.61 7.12
C ALA A 74 -5.04 -7.20 6.97
N GLU A 75 -4.50 -6.39 6.06
CA GLU A 75 -5.07 -5.08 5.73
C GLU A 75 -6.47 -5.21 5.12
N MET A 76 -6.69 -6.17 4.23
CA MET A 76 -8.01 -6.43 3.65
C MET A 76 -9.01 -6.99 4.66
N ASP A 77 -8.58 -7.79 5.63
CA ASP A 77 -9.43 -8.25 6.74
C ASP A 77 -9.86 -7.05 7.62
N ALA A 78 -8.94 -6.11 7.91
CA ALA A 78 -9.26 -4.89 8.62
C ALA A 78 -10.23 -3.97 7.83
N MET A 79 -10.09 -3.92 6.49
CA MET A 79 -11.03 -3.22 5.62
C MET A 79 -12.42 -3.86 5.65
N ALA A 80 -12.51 -5.18 5.57
CA ALA A 80 -13.76 -5.93 5.70
C ALA A 80 -14.45 -5.68 7.05
N ALA A 81 -13.65 -5.55 8.12
CA ALA A 81 -14.12 -5.19 9.45
C ALA A 81 -14.42 -3.68 9.63
N SER A 82 -14.35 -2.88 8.57
CA SER A 82 -14.57 -1.42 8.60
C SER A 82 -13.62 -0.66 9.54
N GLN A 83 -12.42 -1.19 9.79
CA GLN A 83 -11.41 -0.54 10.62
C GLN A 83 -10.63 0.55 9.88
N LEU A 84 -10.54 0.48 8.54
CA LEU A 84 -9.97 1.53 7.69
C LEU A 84 -10.91 1.87 6.54
N ASP A 85 -10.70 3.03 5.93
CA ASP A 85 -11.53 3.57 4.84
C ASP A 85 -10.84 3.43 3.50
N ILE A 86 -9.51 3.65 3.48
CA ILE A 86 -8.64 3.58 2.30
C ILE A 86 -7.42 2.73 2.64
N GLY A 87 -6.95 1.90 1.71
CA GLY A 87 -5.76 1.07 1.88
C GLY A 87 -4.77 1.25 0.73
N TYR A 88 -3.48 1.23 1.06
CA TYR A 88 -2.38 1.07 0.11
C TYR A 88 -1.93 -0.38 0.18
N VAL A 89 -2.29 -1.18 -0.79
CA VAL A 89 -2.21 -2.64 -0.70
C VAL A 89 -1.88 -3.28 -2.05
N GLY A 90 -1.37 -4.51 -2.03
CA GLY A 90 -1.13 -5.28 -3.26
C GLY A 90 -2.40 -5.59 -4.04
N VAL A 91 -2.32 -5.65 -5.38
CA VAL A 91 -3.45 -5.99 -6.25
C VAL A 91 -3.98 -7.41 -5.98
N ALA A 92 -3.11 -8.39 -5.69
CA ALA A 92 -3.54 -9.76 -5.43
C ALA A 92 -4.41 -9.90 -4.16
N PRO A 93 -4.02 -9.41 -2.96
CA PRO A 93 -4.89 -9.44 -1.79
C PRO A 93 -6.19 -8.65 -2.01
N THR A 94 -6.17 -7.58 -2.83
CA THR A 94 -7.38 -6.84 -3.21
C THR A 94 -8.35 -7.71 -4.02
N ILE A 95 -7.85 -8.41 -5.05
CA ILE A 95 -8.64 -9.34 -5.87
C ILE A 95 -9.26 -10.44 -4.99
N ILE A 96 -8.47 -11.01 -4.09
CA ILE A 96 -8.92 -12.09 -3.18
C ILE A 96 -10.03 -11.58 -2.25
N ALA A 97 -9.86 -10.39 -1.66
CA ALA A 97 -10.88 -9.78 -0.81
C ALA A 97 -12.18 -9.53 -1.59
N ALA A 98 -12.10 -8.99 -2.80
CA ALA A 98 -13.26 -8.76 -3.66
C ALA A 98 -13.94 -10.08 -4.07
N ALA A 99 -13.18 -11.14 -4.40
CA ALA A 99 -13.72 -12.48 -4.68
C ALA A 99 -14.49 -13.05 -3.47
N ARG A 100 -14.02 -12.76 -2.25
CA ARG A 100 -14.69 -13.08 -0.98
C ARG A 100 -15.81 -12.11 -0.61
N LYS A 101 -16.23 -11.24 -1.56
CA LYS A 101 -17.35 -10.30 -1.42
C LYS A 101 -17.11 -9.15 -0.43
N VAL A 102 -15.87 -8.81 -0.15
CA VAL A 102 -15.56 -7.54 0.53
C VAL A 102 -15.95 -6.39 -0.39
N ASP A 103 -16.76 -5.46 0.11
CA ASP A 103 -17.33 -4.37 -0.69
C ASP A 103 -16.36 -3.18 -0.78
N LEU A 104 -15.46 -3.25 -1.77
CA LEU A 104 -14.41 -2.27 -2.03
C LEU A 104 -14.27 -1.96 -3.51
N SER A 105 -13.58 -0.86 -3.81
CA SER A 105 -13.18 -0.49 -5.18
C SER A 105 -11.72 -0.05 -5.21
N VAL A 106 -11.05 -0.34 -6.32
CA VAL A 106 -9.74 0.22 -6.66
C VAL A 106 -9.94 1.60 -7.26
N ILE A 107 -9.24 2.61 -6.73
CA ILE A 107 -9.35 4.02 -7.14
C ILE A 107 -8.06 4.59 -7.74
N SER A 108 -6.93 3.90 -7.64
CA SER A 108 -5.67 4.28 -8.29
C SER A 108 -4.70 3.11 -8.35
N GLY A 109 -3.77 3.11 -9.32
CA GLY A 109 -2.51 2.39 -9.19
C GLY A 109 -1.61 3.05 -8.17
N VAL A 110 -0.56 2.35 -7.72
CA VAL A 110 0.49 2.90 -6.83
C VAL A 110 1.86 2.70 -7.45
N ASN A 111 2.15 1.47 -7.88
CA ASN A 111 3.39 1.15 -8.57
C ASN A 111 3.23 -0.08 -9.47
N LEU A 112 4.15 -0.18 -10.40
CA LEU A 112 4.42 -1.39 -11.17
C LEU A 112 5.70 -2.04 -10.65
N GLU A 113 5.78 -3.38 -10.74
CA GLU A 113 7.01 -4.13 -10.43
C GLU A 113 7.47 -3.96 -8.95
N GLY A 114 8.78 -3.93 -8.70
CA GLY A 114 9.33 -3.60 -7.37
C GLY A 114 9.51 -4.80 -6.44
N SER A 115 9.45 -6.03 -6.96
CA SER A 115 9.76 -7.25 -6.21
C SER A 115 10.86 -8.04 -6.91
N ALA A 116 11.58 -8.87 -6.16
CA ALA A 116 12.56 -9.78 -6.76
C ALA A 116 12.78 -11.02 -5.88
N LEU A 117 13.32 -12.06 -6.51
CA LEU A 117 13.88 -13.21 -5.85
C LEU A 117 15.35 -12.89 -5.51
N ALA A 118 15.65 -12.79 -4.23
CA ALA A 118 17.01 -12.77 -3.73
C ALA A 118 17.40 -14.16 -3.23
N GLY A 119 18.62 -14.58 -3.52
CA GLY A 119 19.15 -15.87 -3.10
C GLY A 119 20.59 -15.80 -2.64
N ASP A 120 21.03 -16.87 -2.02
CA ASP A 120 22.43 -17.08 -1.67
C ASP A 120 23.33 -16.87 -2.91
N PRO A 121 24.48 -16.19 -2.79
CA PRO A 121 25.39 -15.96 -3.90
C PRO A 121 25.87 -17.22 -4.63
N ALA A 122 25.82 -18.40 -4.02
CA ALA A 122 26.14 -19.68 -4.63
C ALA A 122 25.09 -20.18 -5.64
N LEU A 123 23.82 -19.74 -5.53
CA LEU A 123 22.77 -20.09 -6.50
C LEU A 123 23.03 -19.38 -7.82
N LEU A 124 23.09 -20.07 -8.93
CA LEU A 124 23.41 -19.48 -10.24
C LEU A 124 22.20 -19.28 -11.13
N SER A 125 21.13 -20.04 -10.89
CA SER A 125 19.91 -20.07 -11.69
C SER A 125 18.68 -20.40 -10.85
N ILE A 126 17.49 -20.23 -11.42
CA ILE A 126 16.22 -20.64 -10.79
C ILE A 126 16.15 -22.17 -10.62
N SER A 127 16.79 -22.92 -11.49
CA SER A 127 16.84 -24.41 -11.37
C SER A 127 17.58 -24.89 -10.11
N ASP A 128 18.48 -24.07 -9.58
CA ASP A 128 19.23 -24.39 -8.36
C ASP A 128 18.37 -24.28 -7.10
N LEU A 129 17.14 -23.75 -7.22
CA LEU A 129 16.17 -23.72 -6.12
C LEU A 129 15.59 -25.10 -5.79
N LYS A 130 15.81 -26.13 -6.62
CA LYS A 130 15.32 -27.48 -6.35
C LYS A 130 15.84 -27.96 -5.00
N ALA A 131 14.91 -28.41 -4.13
CA ALA A 131 15.15 -28.83 -2.75
C ALA A 131 15.77 -27.73 -1.84
N LYS A 132 15.66 -26.46 -2.23
CA LYS A 132 16.13 -25.31 -1.45
C LYS A 132 15.00 -24.71 -0.62
N LYS A 133 15.37 -24.04 0.47
CA LYS A 133 14.47 -23.31 1.37
C LYS A 133 14.16 -21.94 0.80
N VAL A 134 12.92 -21.76 0.34
CA VAL A 134 12.46 -20.52 -0.30
C VAL A 134 11.37 -19.86 0.55
N ALA A 135 11.59 -18.65 1.00
CA ALA A 135 10.58 -17.88 1.72
C ALA A 135 9.81 -16.93 0.79
N THR A 136 8.52 -16.79 1.05
CA THR A 136 7.65 -15.79 0.43
C THR A 136 6.73 -15.18 1.48
N PRO A 137 6.17 -13.97 1.25
CA PRO A 137 5.03 -13.51 2.03
C PRO A 137 3.87 -14.50 1.98
N GLN A 138 2.80 -14.20 2.69
CA GLN A 138 1.66 -15.11 2.84
C GLN A 138 1.05 -15.54 1.49
N PRO A 139 0.42 -16.73 1.42
CA PRO A 139 -0.42 -17.11 0.30
C PRO A 139 -1.45 -16.00 0.01
N GLY A 140 -1.57 -15.62 -1.27
CA GLY A 140 -2.40 -14.48 -1.66
C GLY A 140 -1.63 -13.16 -1.82
N SER A 141 -0.34 -13.12 -1.52
CA SER A 141 0.52 -12.01 -1.93
C SER A 141 0.91 -12.13 -3.41
N ILE A 142 1.24 -10.99 -4.04
CA ILE A 142 1.76 -10.95 -5.42
C ILE A 142 3.02 -11.80 -5.52
N GLN A 143 3.90 -11.71 -4.54
CA GLN A 143 5.18 -12.41 -4.51
C GLN A 143 5.00 -13.93 -4.42
N TYR A 144 3.98 -14.40 -3.68
CA TYR A 144 3.62 -15.81 -3.66
C TYR A 144 3.19 -16.29 -5.06
N VAL A 145 2.29 -15.56 -5.71
CA VAL A 145 1.82 -15.88 -7.07
C VAL A 145 2.99 -15.89 -8.07
N MET A 146 3.82 -14.84 -8.04
CA MET A 146 4.97 -14.71 -8.95
C MET A 146 6.06 -15.77 -8.70
N THR A 147 6.22 -16.21 -7.46
CA THR A 147 7.11 -17.37 -7.19
C THR A 147 6.60 -18.62 -7.91
N GLY A 148 5.29 -18.86 -7.88
CA GLY A 148 4.69 -19.96 -8.64
C GLY A 148 4.93 -19.84 -10.15
N MET A 149 4.72 -18.64 -10.72
CA MET A 149 5.01 -18.37 -12.13
C MET A 149 6.48 -18.61 -12.47
N LEU A 150 7.41 -18.09 -11.66
CA LEU A 150 8.86 -18.23 -11.86
C LEU A 150 9.31 -19.69 -11.84
N LEU A 151 8.85 -20.45 -10.85
CA LEU A 151 9.15 -21.86 -10.74
C LEU A 151 8.56 -22.64 -11.93
N SER A 152 7.30 -22.38 -12.30
CA SER A 152 6.64 -23.01 -13.44
C SER A 152 7.38 -22.77 -14.76
N ASN A 153 7.82 -21.52 -15.01
CA ASN A 153 8.63 -21.18 -16.18
C ASN A 153 9.97 -21.94 -16.22
N SER A 154 10.47 -22.35 -15.07
CA SER A 154 11.69 -23.15 -14.93
C SER A 154 11.42 -24.66 -14.78
N LYS A 155 10.20 -25.13 -15.09
CA LYS A 155 9.75 -26.52 -14.96
C LYS A 155 9.84 -27.06 -13.53
N LEU A 156 9.73 -26.19 -12.55
CA LEU A 156 9.62 -26.50 -11.13
C LEU A 156 8.22 -26.12 -10.64
N GLY A 157 7.83 -26.65 -9.49
CA GLY A 157 6.63 -26.23 -8.77
C GLY A 157 6.92 -26.10 -7.27
N TYR A 158 5.92 -25.74 -6.50
CA TYR A 158 6.07 -25.58 -5.04
C TYR A 158 6.48 -26.86 -4.31
N LYS A 159 6.16 -28.05 -4.87
CA LYS A 159 6.60 -29.35 -4.36
C LYS A 159 8.10 -29.63 -4.57
N ASP A 160 8.75 -28.90 -5.46
CA ASP A 160 10.17 -29.08 -5.80
C ASP A 160 11.09 -28.22 -4.93
N VAL A 161 10.55 -27.33 -4.11
CA VAL A 161 11.25 -26.47 -3.16
C VAL A 161 10.71 -26.66 -1.74
N GLU A 162 11.49 -26.36 -0.73
CA GLU A 162 11.01 -26.27 0.66
C GLU A 162 10.46 -24.85 0.89
N LEU A 163 9.15 -24.68 0.67
CA LEU A 163 8.52 -23.35 0.69
C LEU A 163 8.08 -22.92 2.09
N PHE A 164 8.42 -21.69 2.47
CA PHE A 164 8.02 -21.04 3.72
C PHE A 164 7.11 -19.83 3.45
N PRO A 165 5.82 -20.01 3.11
CA PRO A 165 4.91 -18.93 2.79
C PRO A 165 4.36 -18.31 4.08
N GLY A 166 4.68 -17.01 4.32
CA GLY A 166 4.22 -16.27 5.48
C GLY A 166 4.81 -16.68 6.83
N THR A 167 5.66 -17.72 6.87
CA THR A 167 6.31 -18.17 8.10
C THR A 167 7.40 -17.22 8.57
N ILE A 168 8.09 -16.60 7.62
CA ILE A 168 9.11 -15.58 7.86
C ILE A 168 8.53 -14.26 7.36
N LYS A 169 8.46 -13.26 8.24
CA LYS A 169 7.93 -11.94 7.86
C LYS A 169 8.89 -11.21 6.93
N PRO A 170 8.41 -10.35 6.02
CA PRO A 170 9.25 -9.63 5.05
C PRO A 170 10.49 -8.96 5.64
N PRO A 171 10.43 -8.23 6.77
CA PRO A 171 11.62 -7.64 7.38
C PRO A 171 12.67 -8.65 7.88
N GLU A 172 12.25 -9.91 8.12
CA GLU A 172 13.08 -10.98 8.67
C GLU A 172 13.73 -11.85 7.57
N MET A 173 13.29 -11.74 6.29
CA MET A 173 13.75 -12.59 5.20
C MET A 173 15.23 -12.36 4.86
N ALA A 174 15.66 -11.09 4.78
CA ALA A 174 17.06 -10.78 4.53
C ALA A 174 17.99 -11.29 5.67
N PRO A 175 17.72 -11.07 6.97
CA PRO A 175 18.44 -11.72 8.06
C PRO A 175 18.40 -13.24 8.03
N ALA A 176 17.28 -13.85 7.60
CA ALA A 176 17.18 -15.30 7.49
C ALA A 176 18.08 -15.87 6.38
N LEU A 177 18.26 -15.15 5.27
CA LEU A 177 19.21 -15.48 4.22
C LEU A 177 20.66 -15.34 4.74
N GLU A 178 20.99 -14.22 5.40
CA GLU A 178 22.32 -13.96 5.96
C GLU A 178 22.79 -15.06 6.93
N THR A 179 21.84 -15.62 7.69
CA THR A 179 22.11 -16.70 8.67
C THR A 179 21.87 -18.11 8.09
N HIS A 180 21.72 -18.25 6.78
CA HIS A 180 21.47 -19.52 6.07
C HIS A 180 20.26 -20.34 6.61
N ARG A 181 19.28 -19.67 7.24
CA ARG A 181 18.00 -20.29 7.61
C ARG A 181 17.13 -20.57 6.39
N ILE A 182 17.32 -19.80 5.34
CA ILE A 182 16.73 -19.96 4.00
C ILE A 182 17.81 -19.78 2.95
N ASP A 183 17.59 -20.33 1.75
CA ASP A 183 18.50 -20.24 0.62
C ASP A 183 18.10 -19.10 -0.36
N ALA A 184 16.80 -18.75 -0.39
CA ALA A 184 16.26 -17.67 -1.21
C ALA A 184 14.94 -17.13 -0.65
N TYR A 185 14.54 -15.95 -1.09
CA TYR A 185 13.24 -15.40 -0.79
C TYR A 185 12.75 -14.46 -1.90
N PHE A 186 11.45 -14.45 -2.14
CA PHE A 186 10.81 -13.52 -3.06
C PHE A 186 10.01 -12.50 -2.26
N VAL A 187 10.37 -11.22 -2.35
CA VAL A 187 9.74 -10.16 -1.55
C VAL A 187 9.80 -8.82 -2.29
N TRP A 188 9.03 -7.86 -1.81
CA TRP A 188 9.05 -6.47 -2.27
C TRP A 188 10.22 -5.66 -1.71
N GLU A 189 10.51 -4.53 -2.36
CA GLU A 189 11.50 -3.58 -1.88
C GLU A 189 11.00 -2.82 -0.61
N PRO A 190 11.92 -2.52 0.32
CA PRO A 190 13.40 -2.52 0.25
C PRO A 190 14.07 -3.79 0.76
N PHE A 191 13.32 -4.85 1.04
CA PHE A 191 13.86 -6.03 1.70
C PHE A 191 14.84 -6.82 0.81
N VAL A 192 14.67 -6.78 -0.53
CA VAL A 192 15.63 -7.35 -1.48
C VAL A 192 16.94 -6.55 -1.47
N ALA A 193 16.84 -5.23 -1.59
CA ALA A 193 18.01 -4.35 -1.60
C ALA A 193 18.86 -4.51 -0.34
N LYS A 194 18.25 -4.83 0.81
CA LYS A 194 18.95 -5.04 2.07
C LYS A 194 19.99 -6.16 1.98
N SER A 195 19.66 -7.32 1.41
CA SER A 195 20.60 -8.42 1.25
C SER A 195 21.63 -8.14 0.15
N VAL A 196 21.24 -7.45 -0.92
CA VAL A 196 22.14 -7.09 -2.03
C VAL A 196 23.20 -6.10 -1.56
N VAL A 197 22.81 -5.02 -0.88
CA VAL A 197 23.75 -4.01 -0.35
C VAL A 197 24.60 -4.60 0.78
N GLY A 198 24.04 -5.52 1.57
CA GLY A 198 24.78 -6.26 2.61
C GLY A 198 25.79 -7.28 2.05
N GLY A 199 25.72 -7.62 0.76
CA GLY A 199 26.66 -8.54 0.09
C GLY A 199 26.45 -10.01 0.38
N TYR A 200 25.39 -10.37 1.12
CA TYR A 200 25.04 -11.77 1.46
C TYR A 200 23.91 -12.33 0.62
N GLY A 201 23.35 -11.55 -0.29
CA GLY A 201 22.34 -11.98 -1.25
C GLY A 201 22.56 -11.37 -2.62
N LYS A 202 22.09 -12.06 -3.65
CA LYS A 202 22.04 -11.52 -5.01
C LYS A 202 20.64 -11.68 -5.60
N VAL A 203 20.27 -10.82 -6.55
CA VAL A 203 19.05 -10.95 -7.32
C VAL A 203 19.21 -12.09 -8.33
N LEU A 204 18.32 -13.09 -8.27
CA LEU A 204 18.25 -14.19 -9.23
C LEU A 204 17.23 -13.91 -10.33
N ALA A 205 16.14 -13.21 -10.01
CA ALA A 205 15.14 -12.75 -10.96
C ALA A 205 14.40 -11.54 -10.38
N GLU A 206 14.11 -10.55 -11.21
CA GLU A 206 13.22 -9.46 -10.86
C GLU A 206 11.77 -9.77 -11.30
N SER A 207 10.79 -9.19 -10.64
CA SER A 207 9.38 -9.40 -11.00
C SER A 207 9.08 -8.94 -12.43
N ARG A 208 9.83 -7.95 -12.95
CA ARG A 208 9.74 -7.51 -14.35
C ARG A 208 10.22 -8.56 -15.36
N ASP A 209 11.10 -9.48 -14.96
CA ASP A 209 11.56 -10.57 -15.84
C ASP A 209 10.49 -11.64 -15.99
N ILE A 210 9.60 -11.77 -15.00
CA ILE A 210 8.48 -12.71 -15.02
C ILE A 210 7.29 -12.10 -15.79
N TRP A 211 6.98 -10.86 -15.50
CA TRP A 211 5.90 -10.11 -16.10
C TRP A 211 6.22 -8.61 -16.17
N PRO A 212 6.76 -8.13 -17.30
CA PRO A 212 7.10 -6.71 -17.48
C PRO A 212 5.87 -5.80 -17.31
N GLY A 213 6.01 -4.76 -16.49
CA GLY A 213 4.96 -3.75 -16.29
C GLY A 213 3.77 -4.23 -15.47
N HIS A 214 3.84 -5.37 -14.80
CA HIS A 214 2.72 -5.86 -13.98
C HIS A 214 2.33 -4.87 -12.88
N PRO A 215 1.01 -4.70 -12.60
CA PRO A 215 0.56 -3.92 -11.47
C PRO A 215 0.98 -4.62 -10.17
N CYS A 216 1.51 -3.83 -9.21
CA CYS A 216 1.88 -4.38 -7.91
C CYS A 216 0.94 -3.90 -6.81
N CYS A 217 0.95 -2.60 -6.49
CA CYS A 217 0.07 -2.05 -5.47
C CYS A 217 -0.96 -1.08 -6.05
N VAL A 218 -2.06 -0.98 -5.35
CA VAL A 218 -3.22 -0.14 -5.68
C VAL A 218 -3.67 0.63 -4.45
N VAL A 219 -4.39 1.73 -4.68
CA VAL A 219 -5.18 2.40 -3.66
C VAL A 219 -6.60 1.85 -3.73
N VAL A 220 -7.08 1.33 -2.62
CA VAL A 220 -8.45 0.80 -2.49
C VAL A 220 -9.27 1.63 -1.52
N VAL A 221 -10.57 1.66 -1.72
CA VAL A 221 -11.53 2.35 -0.85
C VAL A 221 -12.71 1.43 -0.53
N ARG A 222 -13.19 1.46 0.71
CA ARG A 222 -14.43 0.80 1.09
C ARG A 222 -15.61 1.53 0.46
N ASN A 223 -16.53 0.81 -0.21
CA ASN A 223 -17.58 1.41 -1.03
C ASN A 223 -18.59 2.21 -0.21
N ASP A 224 -18.96 1.75 0.99
CA ASP A 224 -19.87 2.49 1.87
C ASP A 224 -19.28 3.83 2.35
N TYR A 225 -17.96 3.89 2.56
CA TYR A 225 -17.24 5.14 2.84
C TYR A 225 -17.23 6.05 1.60
N LYS A 226 -16.89 5.49 0.42
CA LYS A 226 -16.86 6.22 -0.86
C LYS A 226 -18.19 6.90 -1.15
N LEU A 227 -19.30 6.18 -1.00
CA LEU A 227 -20.65 6.71 -1.25
C LEU A 227 -21.00 7.92 -0.37
N LYS A 228 -20.55 7.93 0.87
CA LYS A 228 -20.80 9.02 1.84
C LYS A 228 -19.81 10.18 1.71
N ASN A 229 -18.61 9.94 1.16
CA ASN A 229 -17.48 10.85 1.19
C ASN A 229 -16.83 11.05 -0.18
N GLU A 230 -17.62 11.09 -1.25
CA GLU A 230 -17.14 11.10 -2.65
C GLU A 230 -16.12 12.22 -2.93
N LYS A 231 -16.36 13.42 -2.40
CA LYS A 231 -15.44 14.56 -2.56
C LYS A 231 -14.10 14.29 -1.89
N THR A 232 -14.12 13.71 -0.69
CA THR A 232 -12.90 13.35 0.05
C THR A 232 -12.11 12.27 -0.68
N VAL A 233 -12.78 11.25 -1.23
CA VAL A 233 -12.13 10.19 -2.03
C VAL A 233 -11.49 10.78 -3.28
N ALA A 234 -12.18 11.68 -3.99
CA ALA A 234 -11.61 12.37 -5.15
C ALA A 234 -10.38 13.22 -4.78
N ALA A 235 -10.40 13.88 -3.62
CA ALA A 235 -9.27 14.65 -3.13
C ALA A 235 -8.09 13.74 -2.74
N VAL A 236 -8.33 12.58 -2.13
CA VAL A 236 -7.27 11.57 -1.85
C VAL A 236 -6.61 11.09 -3.14
N VAL A 237 -7.39 10.79 -4.19
CA VAL A 237 -6.83 10.40 -5.49
C VAL A 237 -5.96 11.52 -6.08
N LYS A 238 -6.42 12.78 -6.02
CA LYS A 238 -5.63 13.95 -6.47
C LYS A 238 -4.33 14.10 -5.67
N VAL A 239 -4.39 13.93 -4.35
CA VAL A 239 -3.21 13.93 -3.47
C VAL A 239 -2.23 12.83 -3.87
N HIS A 240 -2.72 11.61 -4.11
CA HIS A 240 -1.90 10.50 -4.55
C HIS A 240 -1.22 10.77 -5.90
N GLN A 241 -1.96 11.26 -6.90
CA GLN A 241 -1.40 11.65 -8.20
C GLN A 241 -0.32 12.72 -8.08
N ARG A 242 -0.54 13.73 -7.23
CA ARG A 242 0.44 14.78 -6.91
C ARG A 242 1.70 14.20 -6.27
N ALA A 243 1.55 13.21 -5.39
CA ALA A 243 2.69 12.55 -4.75
C ALA A 243 3.50 11.71 -5.74
N VAL A 244 2.84 10.94 -6.61
CA VAL A 244 3.51 10.17 -7.69
C VAL A 244 4.30 11.13 -8.62
N LYS A 245 3.68 12.25 -9.01
CA LYS A 245 4.36 13.28 -9.81
C LYS A 245 5.57 13.86 -9.06
N SER A 246 5.41 14.19 -7.78
CA SER A 246 6.50 14.73 -6.94
C SER A 246 7.70 13.77 -6.84
N ILE A 247 7.47 12.45 -6.77
CA ILE A 247 8.53 11.44 -6.76
C ILE A 247 9.33 11.48 -8.06
N SER A 248 8.66 11.58 -9.20
CA SER A 248 9.33 11.61 -10.51
C SER A 248 10.10 12.92 -10.76
N GLU A 249 9.56 14.05 -10.30
CA GLU A 249 10.17 15.38 -10.48
C GLU A 249 11.31 15.64 -9.48
N ASN A 250 11.25 15.04 -8.29
CA ASN A 250 12.21 15.28 -7.20
C ASN A 250 12.72 13.96 -6.60
N PRO A 251 13.44 13.13 -7.37
CA PRO A 251 13.86 11.79 -6.92
C PRO A 251 14.81 11.81 -5.72
N ALA A 252 15.60 12.86 -5.56
CA ALA A 252 16.49 12.99 -4.39
C ALA A 252 15.70 13.24 -3.10
N GLU A 253 14.68 14.12 -3.14
CA GLU A 253 13.78 14.36 -2.01
C GLU A 253 12.97 13.10 -1.68
N ALA A 254 12.43 12.43 -2.71
CA ALA A 254 11.70 11.19 -2.55
C ALA A 254 12.55 10.09 -1.88
N LYS A 255 13.83 9.95 -2.26
CA LYS A 255 14.78 9.04 -1.61
C LYS A 255 14.98 9.40 -0.14
N SER A 256 15.14 10.68 0.20
CA SER A 256 15.30 11.12 1.59
C SER A 256 14.06 10.82 2.43
N ILE A 257 12.86 11.07 1.89
CA ILE A 257 11.59 10.72 2.54
C ILE A 257 11.49 9.20 2.74
N ALA A 258 11.86 8.42 1.72
CA ALA A 258 11.88 6.97 1.79
C ALA A 258 12.82 6.45 2.89
N ALA A 259 14.02 7.01 3.00
CA ALA A 259 14.99 6.66 4.06
C ALA A 259 14.44 7.00 5.46
N LYS A 260 13.83 8.18 5.62
CA LYS A 260 13.17 8.59 6.85
C LYS A 260 12.05 7.63 7.26
N PHE A 261 11.20 7.26 6.30
CA PHE A 261 10.05 6.39 6.53
C PHE A 261 10.46 4.95 6.84
N THR A 262 11.37 4.36 6.05
CA THR A 262 11.83 2.98 6.23
C THR A 262 12.84 2.84 7.36
N LYS A 263 13.45 3.94 7.82
CA LYS A 263 14.59 3.98 8.76
C LYS A 263 15.80 3.17 8.26
N LEU A 264 15.99 3.10 6.95
CA LEU A 264 17.07 2.40 6.30
C LEU A 264 18.13 3.38 5.79
N ASP A 265 19.36 2.87 5.64
CA ASP A 265 20.46 3.60 5.00
C ASP A 265 20.07 4.02 3.57
N GLU A 266 20.46 5.23 3.17
CA GLU A 266 20.16 5.76 1.84
C GLU A 266 20.71 4.88 0.70
N LYS A 267 21.77 4.09 0.92
CA LYS A 267 22.31 3.16 -0.08
C LYS A 267 21.33 2.02 -0.35
N ILE A 268 20.70 1.49 0.71
CA ILE A 268 19.66 0.45 0.59
C ILE A 268 18.45 1.01 -0.15
N VAL A 269 17.99 2.20 0.24
CA VAL A 269 16.86 2.87 -0.42
C VAL A 269 17.18 3.17 -1.88
N ALA A 270 18.37 3.68 -2.19
CA ALA A 270 18.79 3.96 -3.57
C ALA A 270 18.82 2.69 -4.43
N GLU A 271 19.29 1.56 -3.88
CA GLU A 271 19.26 0.26 -4.56
C GLU A 271 17.82 -0.22 -4.80
N ALA A 272 16.95 -0.11 -3.79
CA ALA A 272 15.56 -0.50 -3.85
C ALA A 272 14.77 0.29 -4.91
N LEU A 273 14.95 1.60 -4.96
CA LEU A 273 14.24 2.48 -5.90
C LEU A 273 14.53 2.19 -7.38
N LYS A 274 15.60 1.48 -7.70
CA LYS A 274 15.91 1.04 -9.09
C LYS A 274 14.86 0.05 -9.64
N ARG A 275 14.13 -0.65 -8.75
CA ARG A 275 13.18 -1.70 -9.12
C ARG A 275 11.74 -1.25 -9.07
N VAL A 276 11.42 -0.14 -8.41
CA VAL A 276 10.03 0.34 -8.23
C VAL A 276 9.70 1.42 -9.25
N LYS A 277 8.60 1.25 -9.98
CA LYS A 277 8.09 2.25 -10.92
C LYS A 277 6.75 2.79 -10.39
N TYR A 278 6.77 3.99 -9.83
CA TYR A 278 5.55 4.61 -9.31
C TYR A 278 4.64 5.12 -10.42
N THR A 279 3.33 4.90 -10.26
CA THR A 279 2.31 5.34 -11.20
C THR A 279 0.95 5.41 -10.52
N ALA A 280 0.14 6.40 -10.89
CA ALA A 280 -1.27 6.44 -10.51
C ALA A 280 -2.18 5.76 -11.54
N ALA A 281 -1.65 5.45 -12.74
CA ALA A 281 -2.39 4.73 -13.76
C ALA A 281 -2.54 3.24 -13.40
N LEU A 282 -3.64 2.65 -13.80
CA LEU A 282 -3.91 1.22 -13.65
C LEU A 282 -4.52 0.68 -14.95
N ASN A 283 -3.85 -0.30 -15.54
CA ASN A 283 -4.37 -1.00 -16.72
C ASN A 283 -5.31 -2.13 -16.27
N GLN A 284 -6.57 -2.06 -16.68
CA GLN A 284 -7.58 -3.06 -16.35
C GLN A 284 -7.27 -4.45 -16.96
N ASP A 285 -6.67 -4.51 -18.13
CA ASP A 285 -6.33 -5.78 -18.78
C ASP A 285 -5.22 -6.52 -18.04
N ASP A 286 -4.27 -5.80 -17.44
CA ASP A 286 -3.27 -6.41 -16.57
C ASP A 286 -3.90 -6.96 -15.28
N VAL A 287 -4.90 -6.29 -14.72
CA VAL A 287 -5.64 -6.82 -13.55
C VAL A 287 -6.47 -8.05 -13.94
N LYS A 288 -7.13 -8.06 -15.11
CA LYS A 288 -7.83 -9.24 -15.63
C LYS A 288 -6.87 -10.42 -15.82
N ARG A 289 -5.72 -10.16 -16.45
CA ARG A 289 -4.68 -11.17 -16.60
C ARG A 289 -4.24 -11.73 -15.25
N PHE A 290 -4.07 -10.86 -14.25
CA PHE A 290 -3.67 -11.30 -12.92
C PHE A 290 -4.69 -12.24 -12.26
N VAL A 291 -5.99 -11.93 -12.38
CA VAL A 291 -7.09 -12.82 -11.92
C VAL A 291 -7.01 -14.18 -12.61
N THR A 292 -6.85 -14.20 -13.94
CA THR A 292 -6.76 -15.42 -14.74
C THR A 292 -5.55 -16.27 -14.32
N GLU A 293 -4.38 -15.65 -14.12
CA GLU A 293 -3.16 -16.34 -13.70
C GLU A 293 -3.27 -16.94 -12.31
N ILE A 294 -3.87 -16.24 -11.34
CA ILE A 294 -4.08 -16.79 -9.98
C ILE A 294 -4.93 -18.05 -10.03
N ILE A 295 -6.01 -18.04 -10.82
CA ILE A 295 -6.90 -19.19 -10.98
C ILE A 295 -6.16 -20.35 -11.65
N ALA A 296 -5.53 -20.09 -12.79
CA ALA A 296 -4.83 -21.11 -13.59
C ALA A 296 -3.68 -21.79 -12.81
N LEU A 297 -2.90 -21.01 -12.06
CA LEU A 297 -1.84 -21.56 -11.20
C LEU A 297 -2.42 -22.44 -10.08
N GLY A 298 -3.56 -22.06 -9.51
CA GLY A 298 -4.26 -22.87 -8.51
C GLY A 298 -4.81 -24.16 -9.10
N GLU A 299 -5.46 -24.12 -10.26
CA GLU A 299 -6.03 -25.30 -10.93
C GLU A 299 -4.95 -26.27 -11.42
N SER A 300 -3.82 -25.78 -11.91
CA SER A 300 -2.69 -26.61 -12.30
C SER A 300 -1.92 -27.25 -11.14
N GLY A 301 -2.19 -26.82 -9.90
CA GLY A 301 -1.45 -27.23 -8.71
C GLY A 301 -0.05 -26.61 -8.61
N ALA A 302 0.28 -25.63 -9.46
CA ALA A 302 1.54 -24.89 -9.36
C ALA A 302 1.63 -24.06 -8.07
N ILE A 303 0.49 -23.59 -7.57
CA ILE A 303 0.34 -22.97 -6.25
C ILE A 303 -0.83 -23.61 -5.50
N LYS A 304 -0.90 -23.42 -4.18
CA LYS A 304 -2.12 -23.74 -3.44
C LYS A 304 -3.26 -22.83 -3.92
N PRO A 305 -4.43 -23.36 -4.26
CA PRO A 305 -5.57 -22.53 -4.71
C PRO A 305 -5.90 -21.43 -3.71
N ILE A 306 -6.05 -20.20 -4.20
CA ILE A 306 -6.31 -19.00 -3.39
C ILE A 306 -7.72 -18.50 -3.64
N ILE A 307 -8.15 -18.50 -4.92
CA ILE A 307 -9.52 -18.27 -5.40
C ILE A 307 -9.86 -19.35 -6.41
N ALA A 308 -11.12 -19.75 -6.46
CA ALA A 308 -11.59 -20.71 -7.45
C ALA A 308 -12.21 -19.99 -8.66
N ALA A 309 -12.23 -20.63 -9.83
CA ALA A 309 -12.94 -20.09 -11.00
C ALA A 309 -14.42 -19.81 -10.72
N THR A 310 -15.05 -20.60 -9.84
CA THR A 310 -16.44 -20.40 -9.38
C THR A 310 -16.65 -19.11 -8.57
N ASP A 311 -15.60 -18.59 -7.92
CA ASP A 311 -15.65 -17.32 -7.18
C ASP A 311 -15.68 -16.12 -8.15
N VAL A 312 -15.10 -16.29 -9.35
CA VAL A 312 -14.97 -15.28 -10.41
C VAL A 312 -15.39 -15.89 -11.76
N PRO A 313 -16.69 -16.19 -11.96
CA PRO A 313 -17.17 -16.87 -13.16
C PRO A 313 -17.05 -16.00 -14.43
N ASP A 314 -17.01 -14.69 -14.29
CA ASP A 314 -16.76 -13.71 -15.35
C ASP A 314 -15.70 -12.71 -14.88
N THR A 315 -14.45 -12.94 -15.29
CA THR A 315 -13.31 -12.09 -14.92
C THR A 315 -13.48 -10.65 -15.42
N THR A 316 -14.10 -10.45 -16.59
CA THR A 316 -14.31 -9.09 -17.13
C THR A 316 -15.33 -8.32 -16.29
N ALA A 317 -16.47 -8.91 -15.99
CA ALA A 317 -17.48 -8.30 -15.12
C ALA A 317 -16.94 -8.06 -13.72
N PHE A 318 -16.16 -9.01 -13.18
CA PHE A 318 -15.52 -8.88 -11.88
C PHE A 318 -14.57 -7.68 -11.82
N VAL A 319 -13.66 -7.56 -12.78
CA VAL A 319 -12.66 -6.46 -12.80
C VAL A 319 -13.32 -5.12 -13.08
N ASN A 320 -14.33 -5.06 -13.97
CA ASN A 320 -15.09 -3.83 -14.21
C ASN A 320 -15.84 -3.35 -12.97
N LYS A 321 -16.29 -4.27 -12.10
CA LYS A 321 -16.90 -3.93 -10.81
C LYS A 321 -15.85 -3.51 -9.77
N LEU A 322 -14.69 -4.14 -9.79
CA LEU A 322 -13.60 -3.90 -8.84
C LEU A 322 -12.94 -2.53 -9.05
N ILE A 323 -12.71 -2.16 -10.31
CA ILE A 323 -11.99 -0.92 -10.66
C ILE A 323 -12.98 0.20 -10.91
N ASP A 324 -12.87 1.27 -10.13
CA ASP A 324 -13.68 2.47 -10.34
C ASP A 324 -13.08 3.34 -11.45
N ALA A 325 -13.61 3.19 -12.66
CA ALA A 325 -13.15 3.89 -13.85
C ALA A 325 -13.19 5.43 -13.73
N LYS A 326 -14.04 5.97 -12.86
CA LYS A 326 -14.10 7.42 -12.57
C LYS A 326 -12.76 7.97 -12.08
N TYR A 327 -11.99 7.19 -11.36
CA TYR A 327 -10.75 7.61 -10.72
C TYR A 327 -9.49 7.09 -11.42
N THR A 328 -9.56 5.95 -12.13
CA THR A 328 -8.39 5.26 -12.70
C THR A 328 -8.08 5.61 -14.15
N GLN A 329 -8.99 6.26 -14.88
CA GLN A 329 -8.85 6.62 -16.30
C GLN A 329 -8.27 8.02 -16.56
N ARG A 330 -7.59 8.65 -15.59
CA ARG A 330 -7.04 10.01 -15.73
C ARG A 330 -5.54 10.03 -15.81
#